data_571feac335257ec54ec8a2a8742062f7
#
_entry.id   571feac335257ec54ec8a2a8742062f7
#
_cell.length_a   1.000
_cell.length_b   1.000
_cell.length_c   1.000
_cell.angle_alpha   90.00
_cell.angle_beta   90.00
_cell.angle_gamma   90.00
#
_symmetry.space_group_name_H-M   'P 1'
#
loop_
_entity.id
_entity.type
_entity.pdbx_description
1 polymer ?
#
loop_
_entity_poly.entity_id
_entity_poly.type
_entity_poly.pdbx_seq_one_letter_code
_entity_poly.pdbx_strand_id
1 'polypeptide(L)'
;MALTIGIVGLPNVGKSTLFNALTKNNVLAANYPFATIEPNTGVVEVPDSRLAVLAKIFESERILPATVTFVDIAGIVRGASEGEGLGNKFLANIRESEAICQVIRAFKDPDVVHVDGAISPKDDIETINTELILADMQTLEKAMSRLQKESRVDKSKAEALATAEQALEILNSGKTIFESGLDYEPIRELFLLTAKPFLYVFNLDEEELTDERRYNIWFNNNYETGMERFFDPNNIPDYDNPYYEPT
;
A
#
# COMPACT_ATOMS: atom_id res chain seq x y z
N MET A 1 -17.80 -6.75 -3.22
CA MET A 1 -16.69 -7.44 -2.51
C MET A 1 -16.18 -6.49 -1.45
N ALA A 2 -15.70 -6.96 -0.29
CA ALA A 2 -15.05 -6.09 0.68
C ALA A 2 -13.69 -5.67 0.14
N LEU A 3 -13.30 -4.40 0.34
CA LEU A 3 -11.99 -3.89 -0.05
C LEU A 3 -10.88 -4.67 0.70
N THR A 4 -9.89 -5.17 -0.03
CA THR A 4 -8.76 -5.89 0.53
C THR A 4 -7.50 -5.03 0.47
N ILE A 5 -6.86 -4.78 1.62
CA ILE A 5 -5.66 -3.96 1.75
C ILE A 5 -4.51 -4.83 2.24
N GLY A 6 -3.44 -4.90 1.45
CA GLY A 6 -2.20 -5.57 1.83
C GLY A 6 -1.31 -4.65 2.66
N ILE A 7 -0.97 -5.07 3.89
CA ILE A 7 0.01 -4.34 4.73
C ILE A 7 1.41 -4.82 4.35
N VAL A 8 2.21 -3.90 3.83
CA VAL A 8 3.59 -4.16 3.37
C VAL A 8 4.58 -3.26 4.10
N GLY A 9 5.85 -3.59 4.03
CA GLY A 9 6.95 -2.80 4.62
C GLY A 9 8.18 -3.65 4.85
N LEU A 10 9.30 -3.02 5.16
CA LEU A 10 10.53 -3.71 5.52
C LEU A 10 10.34 -4.52 6.83
N PRO A 11 11.23 -5.46 7.16
CA PRO A 11 11.21 -6.14 8.46
C PRO A 11 11.31 -5.14 9.61
N ASN A 12 10.64 -5.44 10.73
CA ASN A 12 10.69 -4.70 12.00
C ASN A 12 10.20 -3.23 11.94
N VAL A 13 9.39 -2.86 10.93
CA VAL A 13 8.78 -1.52 10.84
C VAL A 13 7.47 -1.36 11.62
N GLY A 14 6.93 -2.46 12.19
CA GLY A 14 5.69 -2.45 12.97
C GLY A 14 4.44 -2.92 12.21
N LYS A 15 4.57 -3.64 11.08
CA LYS A 15 3.43 -4.16 10.31
C LYS A 15 2.44 -4.98 11.13
N SER A 16 2.95 -6.02 11.79
CA SER A 16 2.11 -6.92 12.60
C SER A 16 1.54 -6.22 13.84
N THR A 17 2.23 -5.19 14.36
CA THR A 17 1.72 -4.33 15.43
C THR A 17 0.51 -3.53 14.93
N LEU A 18 0.63 -2.89 13.76
CA LEU A 18 -0.49 -2.18 13.13
C LEU A 18 -1.65 -3.15 12.82
N PHE A 19 -1.36 -4.30 12.22
CA PHE A 19 -2.37 -5.32 11.91
C PHE A 19 -3.13 -5.76 13.18
N ASN A 20 -2.42 -6.04 14.27
CA ASN A 20 -3.02 -6.43 15.55
C ASN A 20 -3.87 -5.31 16.14
N ALA A 21 -3.41 -4.06 16.07
CA ALA A 21 -4.15 -2.90 16.54
C ALA A 21 -5.47 -2.72 15.77
N LEU A 22 -5.43 -2.86 14.44
CA LEU A 22 -6.60 -2.72 13.58
C LEU A 22 -7.60 -3.87 13.78
N THR A 23 -7.10 -5.11 13.84
CA THR A 23 -7.95 -6.31 13.87
C THR A 23 -8.31 -6.76 15.27
N LYS A 24 -7.76 -6.12 16.32
CA LYS A 24 -7.90 -6.51 17.73
C LYS A 24 -7.51 -7.99 17.98
N ASN A 25 -6.69 -8.55 17.11
CA ASN A 25 -6.17 -9.91 17.21
C ASN A 25 -4.80 -9.88 17.87
N ASN A 26 -4.56 -10.75 18.86
CA ASN A 26 -3.25 -10.97 19.46
C ASN A 26 -2.40 -11.90 18.56
N VAL A 27 -1.95 -11.40 17.40
CA VAL A 27 -0.94 -12.11 16.62
C VAL A 27 0.42 -11.78 17.22
N LEU A 28 1.18 -12.82 17.61
CA LEU A 28 2.52 -12.67 18.18
C LEU A 28 3.43 -11.93 17.19
N ALA A 29 3.75 -10.67 17.51
CA ALA A 29 4.80 -9.92 16.82
C ALA A 29 6.15 -10.52 17.22
N ALA A 30 6.68 -11.46 16.42
CA ALA A 30 8.02 -11.98 16.60
C ALA A 30 9.01 -11.13 15.79
N ASN A 31 10.08 -10.67 16.42
CA ASN A 31 11.16 -9.86 15.81
C ASN A 31 12.04 -10.67 14.82
N TYR A 32 11.46 -11.67 14.16
CA TYR A 32 12.20 -12.47 13.18
C TYR A 32 11.81 -12.05 11.76
N PRO A 33 12.78 -11.80 10.86
CA PRO A 33 12.50 -11.72 9.44
C PRO A 33 11.91 -13.07 9.00
N PHE A 34 10.73 -13.07 8.34
CA PHE A 34 10.03 -14.26 7.85
C PHE A 34 9.17 -15.05 8.87
N ALA A 35 8.60 -14.40 9.89
CA ALA A 35 7.76 -15.07 10.89
C ALA A 35 6.45 -15.66 10.33
N THR A 36 5.99 -15.24 9.14
CA THR A 36 4.71 -15.68 8.55
C THR A 36 4.92 -16.25 7.15
N ILE A 37 4.64 -17.53 6.96
CA ILE A 37 4.64 -18.21 5.65
C ILE A 37 3.28 -18.04 4.95
N GLU A 38 2.21 -17.95 5.73
CA GLU A 38 0.85 -17.64 5.25
C GLU A 38 0.41 -16.26 5.78
N PRO A 39 -0.22 -15.43 4.95
CA PRO A 39 -0.66 -14.11 5.39
C PRO A 39 -1.79 -14.22 6.40
N ASN A 40 -1.70 -13.49 7.50
CA ASN A 40 -2.82 -13.32 8.42
C ASN A 40 -3.84 -12.37 7.79
N THR A 41 -5.11 -12.71 7.86
CA THR A 41 -6.21 -11.88 7.39
C THR A 41 -7.09 -11.44 8.55
N GLY A 42 -7.52 -10.18 8.53
CA GLY A 42 -8.41 -9.63 9.53
C GLY A 42 -9.45 -8.72 8.89
N VAL A 43 -10.72 -8.90 9.27
CA VAL A 43 -11.83 -8.08 8.80
C VAL A 43 -12.12 -7.00 9.84
N VAL A 44 -12.14 -5.75 9.40
CA VAL A 44 -12.38 -4.58 10.25
C VAL A 44 -13.62 -3.86 9.75
N GLU A 45 -14.52 -3.52 10.66
CA GLU A 45 -15.68 -2.68 10.36
C GLU A 45 -15.25 -1.22 10.22
N VAL A 46 -15.75 -0.55 9.18
CA VAL A 46 -15.51 0.88 8.96
C VAL A 46 -16.44 1.68 9.87
N PRO A 47 -15.91 2.48 10.80
CA PRO A 47 -16.74 3.33 11.65
C PRO A 47 -17.49 4.36 10.79
N ASP A 48 -18.81 4.41 10.92
CA ASP A 48 -19.66 5.39 10.25
C ASP A 48 -20.80 5.83 11.16
N SER A 49 -20.68 7.03 11.75
CA SER A 49 -21.67 7.59 12.66
C SER A 49 -23.04 7.83 12.02
N ARG A 50 -23.09 7.97 10.68
CA ARG A 50 -24.33 8.18 9.94
C ARG A 50 -25.26 6.98 10.00
N LEU A 51 -24.70 5.77 10.13
CA LEU A 51 -25.48 4.53 10.19
C LEU A 51 -26.44 4.51 11.38
N ALA A 52 -26.02 4.97 12.55
CA ALA A 52 -26.87 5.03 13.74
C ALA A 52 -28.05 6.02 13.54
N VAL A 53 -27.78 7.16 12.91
CA VAL A 53 -28.81 8.19 12.60
C VAL A 53 -29.81 7.63 11.59
N LEU A 54 -29.33 7.02 10.51
CA LEU A 54 -30.19 6.42 9.48
C LEU A 54 -31.03 5.28 10.05
N ALA A 55 -30.44 4.42 10.86
CA ALA A 55 -31.15 3.32 11.50
C ALA A 55 -32.32 3.83 12.38
N LYS A 56 -32.11 4.93 13.09
CA LYS A 56 -33.16 5.56 13.89
C LYS A 56 -34.29 6.16 13.04
N ILE A 57 -33.95 6.79 11.92
CA ILE A 57 -34.94 7.40 11.02
C ILE A 57 -35.82 6.32 10.36
N PHE A 58 -35.20 5.22 9.94
CA PHE A 58 -35.87 4.14 9.20
C PHE A 58 -36.34 2.98 10.11
N GLU A 59 -36.20 3.12 11.43
CA GLU A 59 -36.54 2.06 12.42
C GLU A 59 -35.92 0.71 12.07
N SER A 60 -34.64 0.74 11.64
CA SER A 60 -33.93 -0.46 11.17
C SER A 60 -33.59 -1.38 12.36
N GLU A 61 -33.93 -2.66 12.25
CA GLU A 61 -33.63 -3.66 13.29
C GLU A 61 -32.14 -4.01 13.38
N ARG A 62 -31.39 -3.77 12.28
CA ARG A 62 -29.97 -4.17 12.20
C ARG A 62 -29.15 -3.12 11.46
N ILE A 63 -27.98 -2.80 12.03
CA ILE A 63 -26.96 -1.95 11.41
C ILE A 63 -25.83 -2.86 10.95
N LEU A 64 -25.44 -2.75 9.67
CA LEU A 64 -24.34 -3.48 9.07
C LEU A 64 -23.36 -2.46 8.48
N PRO A 65 -22.23 -2.18 9.15
CA PRO A 65 -21.20 -1.33 8.60
C PRO A 65 -20.51 -1.99 7.38
N ALA A 66 -19.90 -1.16 6.54
CA ALA A 66 -18.97 -1.66 5.54
C ALA A 66 -17.75 -2.28 6.22
N THR A 67 -17.09 -3.20 5.53
CA THR A 67 -15.91 -3.88 6.06
C THR A 67 -14.72 -3.75 5.12
N VAL A 68 -13.51 -3.68 5.70
CA VAL A 68 -12.24 -3.76 5.00
C VAL A 68 -11.49 -4.98 5.50
N THR A 69 -10.91 -5.74 4.58
CA THR A 69 -10.05 -6.87 4.91
C THR A 69 -8.60 -6.44 4.85
N PHE A 70 -7.90 -6.54 5.97
CA PHE A 70 -6.44 -6.34 6.01
C PHE A 70 -5.73 -7.69 5.91
N VAL A 71 -4.62 -7.70 5.18
CA VAL A 71 -3.76 -8.86 4.98
C VAL A 71 -2.36 -8.48 5.45
N ASP A 72 -1.86 -9.11 6.53
CA ASP A 72 -0.49 -8.92 7.01
C ASP A 72 0.46 -9.72 6.12
N ILE A 73 1.13 -9.01 5.23
CA ILE A 73 2.05 -9.59 4.27
C ILE A 73 3.46 -9.55 4.87
N ALA A 74 4.21 -10.66 4.82
CA ALA A 74 5.58 -10.74 5.32
C ALA A 74 6.46 -9.61 4.75
N GLY A 75 7.49 -9.18 5.50
CA GLY A 75 8.32 -8.04 5.08
C GLY A 75 9.01 -8.27 3.74
N ILE A 76 9.04 -7.22 2.91
CA ILE A 76 9.88 -7.18 1.70
C ILE A 76 11.34 -7.06 2.14
N VAL A 77 12.20 -7.79 1.46
CA VAL A 77 13.66 -7.60 1.51
C VAL A 77 14.14 -7.29 0.09
N ARG A 78 15.26 -6.59 -0.03
CA ARG A 78 15.91 -6.33 -1.32
C ARG A 78 16.15 -7.63 -2.09
N GLY A 79 15.89 -7.63 -3.39
CA GLY A 79 16.00 -8.81 -4.25
C GLY A 79 14.78 -9.73 -4.20
N ALA A 80 13.66 -9.30 -3.63
CA ALA A 80 12.43 -10.09 -3.60
C ALA A 80 11.88 -10.38 -5.01
N SER A 81 12.10 -9.46 -5.94
CA SER A 81 11.70 -9.58 -7.35
C SER A 81 12.58 -10.55 -8.15
N GLU A 82 13.85 -10.77 -7.74
CA GLU A 82 14.79 -11.68 -8.39
C GLU A 82 14.83 -13.07 -7.73
N GLY A 83 14.27 -13.20 -6.51
CA GLY A 83 14.35 -14.41 -5.68
C GLY A 83 13.39 -15.51 -6.11
N GLU A 84 13.89 -16.76 -6.18
CA GLU A 84 13.04 -17.95 -6.22
C GLU A 84 12.46 -18.22 -4.82
N GLY A 85 11.15 -18.40 -4.71
CA GLY A 85 10.48 -18.88 -3.51
C GLY A 85 9.72 -17.83 -2.69
N LEU A 86 10.28 -17.32 -1.57
CA LEU A 86 9.56 -16.45 -0.62
C LEU A 86 9.18 -15.09 -1.21
N GLY A 87 10.06 -14.49 -2.04
CA GLY A 87 9.77 -13.23 -2.73
C GLY A 87 8.57 -13.33 -3.67
N ASN A 88 8.47 -14.41 -4.44
CA ASN A 88 7.34 -14.63 -5.34
C ASN A 88 6.01 -14.84 -4.59
N LYS A 89 6.01 -15.53 -3.45
CA LYS A 89 4.81 -15.68 -2.61
C LYS A 89 4.36 -14.34 -2.04
N PHE A 90 5.30 -13.52 -1.61
CA PHE A 90 5.05 -12.18 -1.12
C PHE A 90 4.38 -11.32 -2.21
N LEU A 91 4.96 -11.26 -3.41
CA LEU A 91 4.39 -10.51 -4.54
C LEU A 91 3.01 -11.05 -4.96
N ALA A 92 2.78 -12.37 -4.86
CA ALA A 92 1.47 -12.96 -5.12
C ALA A 92 0.41 -12.47 -4.13
N ASN A 93 0.72 -12.39 -2.83
CA ASN A 93 -0.20 -11.87 -1.81
C ASN A 93 -0.55 -10.39 -2.05
N ILE A 94 0.43 -9.57 -2.50
CA ILE A 94 0.14 -8.18 -2.90
C ILE A 94 -0.77 -8.15 -4.12
N ARG A 95 -0.59 -9.04 -5.10
CA ARG A 95 -1.43 -9.09 -6.31
C ARG A 95 -2.91 -9.32 -5.99
N GLU A 96 -3.20 -10.11 -4.96
CA GLU A 96 -4.56 -10.40 -4.52
C GLU A 96 -5.21 -9.23 -3.76
N SER A 97 -4.43 -8.27 -3.28
CA SER A 97 -4.94 -7.07 -2.60
C SER A 97 -5.39 -6.01 -3.61
N GLU A 98 -6.38 -5.20 -3.25
CA GLU A 98 -6.89 -4.10 -4.10
C GLU A 98 -6.16 -2.78 -3.85
N ALA A 99 -5.58 -2.61 -2.65
CA ALA A 99 -4.75 -1.47 -2.27
C ALA A 99 -3.56 -1.92 -1.41
N ILE A 100 -2.55 -1.07 -1.30
CA ILE A 100 -1.33 -1.32 -0.53
C ILE A 100 -1.25 -0.32 0.61
N CYS A 101 -1.10 -0.83 1.84
CA CYS A 101 -0.77 -0.04 3.03
C CYS A 101 0.71 -0.27 3.35
N GLN A 102 1.56 0.69 3.01
CA GLN A 102 2.98 0.61 3.27
C GLN A 102 3.31 1.20 4.63
N VAL A 103 3.80 0.36 5.54
CA VAL A 103 4.26 0.78 6.88
C VAL A 103 5.73 1.11 6.84
N ILE A 104 6.06 2.31 7.31
CA ILE A 104 7.38 2.91 7.26
C ILE A 104 7.85 3.18 8.69
N ARG A 105 9.08 2.77 8.99
CA ARG A 105 9.69 3.03 10.29
C ARG A 105 10.23 4.45 10.35
N ALA A 106 9.75 5.22 11.31
CA ALA A 106 10.31 6.51 11.66
C ALA A 106 10.72 6.59 13.15
N PHE A 107 10.27 5.64 13.97
CA PHE A 107 10.64 5.54 15.39
C PHE A 107 12.08 5.07 15.60
N LYS A 108 12.67 5.50 16.73
CA LYS A 108 14.03 5.17 17.16
C LYS A 108 13.97 4.20 18.34
N ASP A 109 14.34 2.95 18.11
CA ASP A 109 14.46 1.94 19.16
C ASP A 109 15.78 1.17 18.98
N PRO A 110 16.73 1.29 19.92
CA PRO A 110 18.02 0.60 19.83
C PRO A 110 17.92 -0.93 19.92
N ASP A 111 16.84 -1.44 20.51
CA ASP A 111 16.59 -2.88 20.66
C ASP A 111 15.96 -3.50 19.40
N VAL A 112 15.49 -2.68 18.46
CA VAL A 112 14.90 -3.12 17.20
C VAL A 112 15.89 -2.87 16.05
N VAL A 113 16.45 -3.95 15.52
CA VAL A 113 17.41 -3.89 14.41
C VAL A 113 16.74 -3.40 13.14
N HIS A 114 17.31 -2.36 12.48
CA HIS A 114 16.94 -1.94 11.13
C HIS A 114 17.72 -2.74 10.10
N VAL A 115 17.09 -3.16 9.00
CA VAL A 115 17.71 -4.03 7.99
C VAL A 115 18.91 -3.35 7.33
N ASP A 116 18.83 -2.05 7.06
CA ASP A 116 19.90 -1.27 6.43
C ASP A 116 20.79 -0.52 7.44
N GLY A 117 20.62 -0.77 8.74
CA GLY A 117 21.47 -0.22 9.82
C GLY A 117 21.20 1.26 10.16
N ALA A 118 20.45 2.00 9.33
CA ALA A 118 20.04 3.38 9.57
C ALA A 118 18.55 3.55 9.28
N ILE A 119 17.87 4.39 10.06
CA ILE A 119 16.46 4.71 9.84
C ILE A 119 16.41 5.80 8.77
N SER A 120 15.89 5.47 7.61
CA SER A 120 15.67 6.39 6.50
C SER A 120 14.32 6.08 5.84
N PRO A 121 13.24 6.73 6.28
CA PRO A 121 11.90 6.50 5.74
C PRO A 121 11.81 6.63 4.22
N LYS A 122 12.58 7.58 3.66
CA LYS A 122 12.65 7.78 2.21
C LYS A 122 13.26 6.57 1.50
N ASP A 123 14.40 6.08 1.97
CA ASP A 123 15.09 4.93 1.38
C ASP A 123 14.26 3.65 1.55
N ASP A 124 13.51 3.54 2.64
CA ASP A 124 12.59 2.43 2.90
C ASP A 124 11.46 2.39 1.86
N ILE A 125 10.88 3.55 1.54
CA ILE A 125 9.85 3.67 0.50
C ILE A 125 10.43 3.35 -0.87
N GLU A 126 11.58 3.95 -1.22
CA GLU A 126 12.24 3.73 -2.51
C GLU A 126 12.63 2.26 -2.70
N THR A 127 13.06 1.59 -1.64
CA THR A 127 13.39 0.15 -1.67
C THR A 127 12.16 -0.69 -2.06
N ILE A 128 11.02 -0.46 -1.41
CA ILE A 128 9.80 -1.19 -1.70
C ILE A 128 9.29 -0.86 -3.10
N ASN A 129 9.23 0.42 -3.46
CA ASN A 129 8.77 0.83 -4.78
C ASN A 129 9.63 0.20 -5.89
N THR A 130 10.96 0.16 -5.69
CA THR A 130 11.89 -0.48 -6.65
C THR A 130 11.57 -1.96 -6.84
N GLU A 131 11.33 -2.72 -5.77
CA GLU A 131 10.99 -4.14 -5.87
C GLU A 131 9.65 -4.37 -6.60
N LEU A 132 8.65 -3.53 -6.34
CA LEU A 132 7.36 -3.61 -7.03
C LEU A 132 7.51 -3.22 -8.51
N ILE A 133 8.28 -2.19 -8.83
CA ILE A 133 8.58 -1.76 -10.20
C ILE A 133 9.26 -2.89 -10.96
N LEU A 134 10.31 -3.50 -10.41
CA LEU A 134 11.03 -4.59 -11.05
C LEU A 134 10.12 -5.81 -11.31
N ALA A 135 9.24 -6.14 -10.36
CA ALA A 135 8.27 -7.22 -10.53
C ALA A 135 7.26 -6.95 -11.65
N ASP A 136 6.81 -5.70 -11.78
CA ASP A 136 5.88 -5.29 -12.83
C ASP A 136 6.56 -5.21 -14.19
N MET A 137 7.81 -4.74 -14.28
CA MET A 137 8.61 -4.78 -15.50
C MET A 137 8.75 -6.20 -16.03
N GLN A 138 9.08 -7.17 -15.16
CA GLN A 138 9.14 -8.58 -15.55
C GLN A 138 7.78 -9.11 -16.05
N THR A 139 6.68 -8.65 -15.46
CA THR A 139 5.33 -9.04 -15.88
C THR A 139 5.01 -8.48 -17.26
N LEU A 140 5.32 -7.20 -17.49
CA LEU A 140 5.13 -6.53 -18.78
C LEU A 140 6.02 -7.16 -19.88
N GLU A 141 7.29 -7.39 -19.62
CA GLU A 141 8.21 -8.02 -20.59
C GLU A 141 7.70 -9.40 -21.06
N LYS A 142 7.21 -10.22 -20.11
CA LYS A 142 6.59 -11.51 -20.45
C LYS A 142 5.31 -11.35 -21.28
N ALA A 143 4.48 -10.35 -20.98
CA ALA A 143 3.23 -10.07 -21.67
C ALA A 143 3.45 -9.47 -23.08
N MET A 144 4.49 -8.66 -23.27
CA MET A 144 4.77 -7.94 -24.53
C MET A 144 4.79 -8.86 -25.74
N SER A 145 5.47 -10.02 -25.66
CA SER A 145 5.55 -10.97 -26.78
C SER A 145 4.18 -11.52 -27.18
N ARG A 146 3.27 -11.70 -26.22
CA ARG A 146 1.89 -12.12 -26.46
C ARG A 146 1.09 -10.98 -27.09
N LEU A 147 1.11 -9.79 -26.46
CA LEU A 147 0.38 -8.61 -26.90
C LEU A 147 0.75 -8.20 -28.34
N GLN A 148 2.04 -8.27 -28.70
CA GLN A 148 2.50 -8.00 -30.07
C GLN A 148 1.94 -8.97 -31.09
N LYS A 149 1.78 -10.25 -30.75
CA LYS A 149 1.17 -11.24 -31.65
C LYS A 149 -0.33 -11.03 -31.79
N GLU A 150 -1.01 -10.81 -30.68
CA GLU A 150 -2.45 -10.57 -30.61
C GLU A 150 -2.85 -9.31 -31.37
N SER A 151 -2.12 -8.20 -31.23
CA SER A 151 -2.40 -6.94 -31.92
C SER A 151 -2.28 -7.00 -33.43
N ARG A 152 -1.51 -7.96 -33.99
CA ARG A 152 -1.41 -8.20 -35.43
C ARG A 152 -2.66 -8.87 -36.01
N VAL A 153 -3.37 -9.63 -35.17
CA VAL A 153 -4.55 -10.40 -35.59
C VAL A 153 -5.82 -9.65 -35.24
N ASP A 154 -5.83 -8.99 -34.05
CA ASP A 154 -6.96 -8.26 -33.53
C ASP A 154 -6.59 -6.80 -33.20
N LYS A 155 -7.14 -5.87 -33.98
CA LYS A 155 -6.88 -4.43 -33.79
C LYS A 155 -7.37 -3.89 -32.45
N SER A 156 -8.35 -4.54 -31.80
CA SER A 156 -8.81 -4.16 -30.47
C SER A 156 -7.73 -4.34 -29.40
N LYS A 157 -6.74 -5.20 -29.67
CA LYS A 157 -5.59 -5.44 -28.78
C LYS A 157 -4.43 -4.45 -29.00
N ALA A 158 -4.51 -3.58 -30.01
CA ALA A 158 -3.48 -2.57 -30.24
C ALA A 158 -3.38 -1.55 -29.12
N GLU A 159 -4.50 -1.21 -28.49
CA GLU A 159 -4.56 -0.32 -27.33
C GLU A 159 -3.86 -0.95 -26.11
N ALA A 160 -4.10 -2.22 -25.83
CA ALA A 160 -3.42 -2.93 -24.75
C ALA A 160 -1.90 -2.98 -24.95
N LEU A 161 -1.43 -3.17 -26.20
CA LEU A 161 0.00 -3.12 -26.49
C LEU A 161 0.58 -1.71 -26.24
N ALA A 162 -0.07 -0.66 -26.76
CA ALA A 162 0.38 0.70 -26.58
C ALA A 162 0.42 1.10 -25.08
N THR A 163 -0.61 0.72 -24.32
CA THR A 163 -0.64 0.94 -22.88
C THR A 163 0.46 0.18 -22.14
N ALA A 164 0.77 -1.06 -22.53
CA ALA A 164 1.86 -1.83 -21.94
C ALA A 164 3.24 -1.21 -22.23
N GLU A 165 3.44 -0.66 -23.44
CA GLU A 165 4.66 0.07 -23.80
C GLU A 165 4.83 1.35 -22.96
N GLN A 166 3.76 2.14 -22.83
CA GLN A 166 3.77 3.33 -21.96
C GLN A 166 4.02 2.98 -20.48
N ALA A 167 3.39 1.92 -19.98
CA ALA A 167 3.61 1.44 -18.63
C ALA A 167 5.09 1.08 -18.39
N LEU A 168 5.71 0.40 -19.35
CA LEU A 168 7.12 0.03 -19.27
C LEU A 168 8.05 1.25 -19.27
N GLU A 169 7.75 2.29 -20.06
CA GLU A 169 8.50 3.56 -20.05
C GLU A 169 8.39 4.27 -18.70
N ILE A 170 7.19 4.31 -18.09
CA ILE A 170 6.96 4.89 -16.78
C ILE A 170 7.79 4.17 -15.73
N LEU A 171 7.72 2.83 -15.68
CA LEU A 171 8.47 2.03 -14.72
C LEU A 171 9.98 2.18 -14.90
N ASN A 172 10.49 2.25 -16.14
CA ASN A 172 11.89 2.52 -16.43
C ASN A 172 12.35 3.91 -15.96
N SER A 173 11.44 4.87 -15.83
CA SER A 173 11.74 6.18 -15.23
C SER A 173 11.78 6.17 -13.70
N GLY A 174 11.52 5.03 -13.06
CA GLY A 174 11.48 4.88 -11.61
C GLY A 174 10.17 5.33 -10.95
N LYS A 175 9.12 5.59 -11.75
CA LYS A 175 7.79 5.98 -11.23
C LYS A 175 6.84 4.78 -11.20
N THR A 176 5.94 4.78 -10.23
CA THR A 176 4.84 3.81 -10.19
C THR A 176 3.76 4.16 -11.22
N ILE A 177 2.99 3.17 -11.66
CA ILE A 177 1.86 3.41 -12.58
C ILE A 177 0.81 4.29 -11.92
N PHE A 178 0.55 4.09 -10.62
CA PHE A 178 -0.41 4.88 -9.85
C PHE A 178 -0.03 6.38 -9.82
N GLU A 179 1.23 6.70 -9.54
CA GLU A 179 1.72 8.10 -9.54
C GLU A 179 1.67 8.76 -10.91
N SER A 180 1.83 7.99 -11.97
CA SER A 180 1.80 8.52 -13.34
C SER A 180 0.41 8.94 -13.81
N GLY A 181 -0.64 8.39 -13.20
CA GLY A 181 -2.02 8.58 -13.62
C GLY A 181 -2.35 7.91 -14.96
N LEU A 182 -1.54 6.95 -15.42
CA LEU A 182 -1.82 6.18 -16.64
C LEU A 182 -3.14 5.44 -16.48
N ASP A 183 -4.02 5.57 -17.47
CA ASP A 183 -5.17 4.67 -17.61
C ASP A 183 -4.67 3.29 -18.05
N TYR A 184 -4.62 2.36 -17.08
CA TYR A 184 -4.15 1.00 -17.30
C TYR A 184 -5.28 -0.02 -17.53
N GLU A 185 -6.53 0.43 -17.67
CA GLU A 185 -7.68 -0.46 -17.90
C GLU A 185 -7.44 -1.44 -19.08
N PRO A 186 -6.81 -1.05 -20.22
CA PRO A 186 -6.52 -1.96 -21.31
C PRO A 186 -5.61 -3.14 -20.97
N ILE A 187 -4.81 -3.02 -19.90
CA ILE A 187 -3.87 -4.06 -19.40
C ILE A 187 -4.19 -4.50 -17.97
N ARG A 188 -5.38 -4.23 -17.47
CA ARG A 188 -5.81 -4.55 -16.10
C ARG A 188 -5.64 -6.03 -15.76
N GLU A 189 -5.78 -6.91 -16.76
CA GLU A 189 -5.57 -8.36 -16.63
C GLU A 189 -4.13 -8.75 -16.21
N LEU A 190 -3.16 -7.84 -16.30
CA LEU A 190 -1.78 -8.08 -15.88
C LEU A 190 -1.59 -7.93 -14.38
N PHE A 191 -2.58 -7.39 -13.66
CA PHE A 191 -2.55 -7.21 -12.20
C PHE A 191 -1.27 -6.55 -11.71
N LEU A 192 -0.89 -5.41 -12.33
CA LEU A 192 0.30 -4.67 -11.97
C LEU A 192 0.23 -4.19 -10.53
N LEU A 193 1.30 -4.40 -9.78
CA LEU A 193 1.41 -4.05 -8.36
C LEU A 193 1.45 -2.54 -8.16
N THR A 194 2.22 -1.86 -9.01
CA THR A 194 2.43 -0.40 -8.96
C THR A 194 1.23 0.41 -9.48
N ALA A 195 0.22 -0.26 -10.08
CA ALA A 195 -1.03 0.37 -10.49
C ALA A 195 -2.07 0.48 -9.35
N LYS A 196 -1.82 -0.19 -8.22
CA LYS A 196 -2.71 -0.18 -7.06
C LYS A 196 -2.59 1.14 -6.29
N PRO A 197 -3.67 1.61 -5.63
CA PRO A 197 -3.60 2.72 -4.69
C PRO A 197 -2.66 2.41 -3.51
N PHE A 198 -1.87 3.41 -3.10
CA PHE A 198 -0.97 3.34 -1.95
C PHE A 198 -1.47 4.21 -0.80
N LEU A 199 -1.37 3.66 0.42
CA LEU A 199 -1.50 4.39 1.68
C LEU A 199 -0.18 4.24 2.44
N TYR A 200 0.46 5.35 2.78
CA TYR A 200 1.69 5.36 3.57
C TYR A 200 1.37 5.59 5.04
N VAL A 201 1.85 4.69 5.90
CA VAL A 201 1.67 4.76 7.36
C VAL A 201 3.04 4.87 8.02
N PHE A 202 3.34 6.05 8.59
CA PHE A 202 4.57 6.31 9.32
C PHE A 202 4.42 5.90 10.77
N ASN A 203 5.23 4.96 11.22
CA ASN A 203 5.29 4.52 12.60
C ASN A 203 6.32 5.40 13.35
N LEU A 204 5.82 6.33 14.15
CA LEU A 204 6.57 7.37 14.87
C LEU A 204 6.68 7.03 16.36
N ASP A 205 7.62 7.69 17.04
CA ASP A 205 7.66 7.70 18.51
C ASP A 205 6.51 8.52 19.08
N GLU A 206 6.03 8.14 20.27
CA GLU A 206 4.94 8.84 20.95
C GLU A 206 5.25 10.33 21.20
N GLU A 207 6.50 10.65 21.50
CA GLU A 207 6.97 12.03 21.70
C GLU A 207 6.86 12.88 20.42
N GLU A 208 7.01 12.27 19.26
CA GLU A 208 6.92 12.97 17.97
C GLU A 208 5.45 13.24 17.57
N LEU A 209 4.51 12.40 18.02
CA LEU A 209 3.08 12.57 17.77
C LEU A 209 2.47 13.74 18.56
N THR A 210 3.07 14.11 19.70
CA THR A 210 2.55 15.17 20.57
C THR A 210 2.98 16.57 20.16
N ASP A 211 3.94 16.71 19.23
CA ASP A 211 4.46 18.00 18.75
C ASP A 211 4.16 18.17 17.26
N GLU A 212 3.05 18.84 16.97
CA GLU A 212 2.60 19.12 15.59
C GLU A 212 3.66 19.85 14.75
N ARG A 213 4.54 20.67 15.38
CA ARG A 213 5.65 21.34 14.70
C ARG A 213 6.73 20.35 14.29
N ARG A 214 7.07 19.37 15.15
CA ARG A 214 8.06 18.34 14.86
C ARG A 214 7.58 17.41 13.75
N TYR A 215 6.30 17.02 13.79
CA TYR A 215 5.67 16.25 12.72
C TYR A 215 5.77 16.96 11.38
N ASN A 216 5.40 18.24 11.29
CA ASN A 216 5.47 19.02 10.06
C ASN A 216 6.91 19.22 9.57
N ILE A 217 7.86 19.48 10.47
CA ILE A 217 9.28 19.61 10.13
C ILE A 217 9.82 18.27 9.60
N TRP A 218 9.49 17.17 10.27
CA TRP A 218 9.91 15.85 9.86
C TRP A 218 9.33 15.49 8.49
N PHE A 219 8.05 15.73 8.29
CA PHE A 219 7.36 15.48 7.04
C PHE A 219 7.95 16.31 5.89
N ASN A 220 8.09 17.62 6.07
CA ASN A 220 8.64 18.51 5.04
C ASN A 220 10.10 18.20 4.72
N ASN A 221 10.94 17.86 5.70
CA ASN A 221 12.35 17.54 5.47
C ASN A 221 12.57 16.19 4.76
N ASN A 222 11.62 15.27 4.83
CA ASN A 222 11.76 13.94 4.24
C ASN A 222 10.94 13.74 2.97
N TYR A 223 10.03 14.68 2.64
CA TYR A 223 9.06 14.51 1.54
C TYR A 223 8.88 15.71 0.62
N GLU A 224 9.92 16.53 0.40
CA GLU A 224 9.85 17.70 -0.47
C GLU A 224 9.51 17.43 -1.95
N THR A 225 9.29 16.20 -2.36
CA THR A 225 9.04 15.88 -3.77
C THR A 225 7.87 14.92 -3.97
N GLY A 226 6.71 15.47 -4.27
CA GLY A 226 5.62 14.75 -4.94
C GLY A 226 4.48 14.21 -4.07
N MET A 227 4.61 14.17 -2.76
CA MET A 227 3.53 13.74 -1.85
C MET A 227 2.61 14.88 -1.40
N GLU A 228 2.91 16.11 -1.77
CA GLU A 228 2.09 17.30 -1.49
C GLU A 228 0.63 17.18 -1.96
N ARG A 229 0.35 16.25 -2.89
CA ARG A 229 -1.01 16.00 -3.38
C ARG A 229 -1.87 15.19 -2.42
N PHE A 230 -1.27 14.50 -1.44
CA PHE A 230 -2.00 13.60 -0.54
C PHE A 230 -2.14 14.16 0.88
N PHE A 231 -1.38 15.17 1.25
CA PHE A 231 -1.45 15.81 2.55
C PHE A 231 -1.37 17.33 2.40
N ASP A 232 -2.51 17.95 2.16
CA ASP A 232 -2.68 19.37 2.46
C ASP A 232 -2.93 19.48 3.98
N PRO A 233 -1.97 19.99 4.78
CA PRO A 233 -2.17 20.17 6.22
C PRO A 233 -3.29 21.16 6.54
N ASN A 234 -3.77 21.93 5.54
CA ASN A 234 -4.93 22.80 5.67
C ASN A 234 -6.24 22.07 5.31
N ASN A 235 -6.16 20.83 4.84
CA ASN A 235 -7.29 20.01 4.45
C ASN A 235 -7.36 18.70 5.27
N ILE A 236 -6.80 18.69 6.47
CA ILE A 236 -7.06 17.63 7.45
C ILE A 236 -8.53 17.80 7.85
N PRO A 237 -9.38 16.80 7.58
CA PRO A 237 -10.76 16.85 8.03
C PRO A 237 -10.76 17.00 9.54
N ASP A 238 -11.38 18.03 10.04
CA ASP A 238 -11.66 18.16 11.48
C ASP A 238 -12.70 17.08 11.85
N TYR A 239 -12.21 15.88 12.16
CA TYR A 239 -13.06 14.74 12.56
C TYR A 239 -13.82 14.97 13.87
N ASP A 240 -13.44 15.98 14.65
CA ASP A 240 -14.15 16.42 15.86
C ASP A 240 -15.25 17.42 15.54
N ASN A 241 -15.33 17.92 14.30
CA ASN A 241 -16.40 18.81 13.87
C ASN A 241 -17.68 18.01 13.59
N PRO A 242 -18.73 18.14 14.42
CA PRO A 242 -19.99 17.40 14.21
C PRO A 242 -20.76 17.79 12.94
N TYR A 243 -20.27 18.78 12.18
CA TYR A 243 -20.87 19.30 10.93
C TYR A 243 -19.96 19.07 9.71
N TYR A 244 -18.92 18.22 9.83
CA TYR A 244 -18.08 17.89 8.69
C TYR A 244 -18.90 17.16 7.63
N GLU A 245 -19.16 17.83 6.50
CA GLU A 245 -19.73 17.24 5.29
C GLU A 245 -18.57 16.88 4.34
N PRO A 246 -18.27 15.59 4.12
CA PRO A 246 -17.32 15.19 3.10
C PRO A 246 -17.86 15.58 1.72
N THR A 247 -17.10 16.40 1.01
CA THR A 247 -17.39 16.77 -0.38
C THR A 247 -17.08 15.63 -1.33
#